data_8479cb5dd10df544424b94c9fb1b3361
#
_entry.id   8479cb5dd10df544424b94c9fb1b3361
#
_cell.length_a   1.000
_cell.length_b   1.000
_cell.length_c   1.000
_cell.angle_alpha   90.00
_cell.angle_beta   90.00
_cell.angle_gamma   90.00
#
_symmetry.space_group_name_H-M   'P 1'
#
loop_
_entity.id
_entity.type
_entity.pdbx_description
1 polymer ?
#
loop_
_entity_poly.entity_id
_entity_poly.type
_entity_poly.pdbx_seq_one_letter_code
_entity_poly.pdbx_strand_id
1 'polypeptide(L)'
;MLSNKLRKRIRLLHRDIGYLCIGMTLVYAISGIAVNHINDWNPNYQITQSESRVEGLNPSLGNNDIQSLLSRHFSLQDNIRSGYRASANEYQVFLKDGSLLSANLVSGTVSAEMVNSRPLLQALNYLHLNHARDAWTWIADIYAAMLLFLALSALVMLRSSNLLKSRKTWLTLTGVLLPLLFILLR
;
A
#
# COMPACT_ATOMS: atom_id res chain seq x y z
N MET A 1 -0.80 25.79 37.16
CA MET A 1 0.32 24.80 37.06
C MET A 1 -0.21 23.41 37.32
N LEU A 2 0.13 22.41 36.46
CA LEU A 2 -0.26 21.01 36.71
C LEU A 2 0.47 20.45 37.94
N SER A 3 -0.26 19.68 38.77
CA SER A 3 0.30 19.07 39.99
C SER A 3 1.40 18.04 39.64
N ASN A 4 2.37 17.84 40.52
CA ASN A 4 3.43 16.85 40.36
C ASN A 4 2.88 15.42 40.21
N LYS A 5 1.79 15.09 40.88
CA LYS A 5 1.10 13.80 40.79
C LYS A 5 0.53 13.59 39.37
N LEU A 6 -0.13 14.61 38.79
CA LEU A 6 -0.70 14.54 37.45
C LEU A 6 0.40 14.39 36.38
N ARG A 7 1.49 15.14 36.49
CA ARG A 7 2.65 15.00 35.58
C ARG A 7 3.28 13.60 35.63
N LYS A 8 3.37 13.00 36.84
CA LYS A 8 3.86 11.63 36.98
C LYS A 8 2.93 10.64 36.25
N ARG A 9 1.61 10.77 36.41
CA ARG A 9 0.63 9.92 35.70
C ARG A 9 0.71 10.08 34.20
N ILE A 10 0.78 11.31 33.67
CA ILE A 10 0.91 11.58 32.24
C ILE A 10 2.17 10.91 31.67
N ARG A 11 3.32 10.99 32.36
CA ARG A 11 4.55 10.33 31.93
C ARG A 11 4.44 8.81 31.88
N LEU A 12 3.79 8.20 32.87
CA LEU A 12 3.57 6.76 32.88
C LEU A 12 2.67 6.33 31.71
N LEU A 13 1.53 7.02 31.52
CA LEU A 13 0.62 6.75 30.41
C LEU A 13 1.29 6.98 29.04
N HIS A 14 2.03 8.06 28.88
CA HIS A 14 2.79 8.33 27.65
C HIS A 14 3.75 7.19 27.32
N ARG A 15 4.50 6.71 28.30
CA ARG A 15 5.40 5.57 28.15
C ARG A 15 4.65 4.30 27.75
N ASP A 16 3.59 3.97 28.48
CA ASP A 16 2.87 2.71 28.31
C ASP A 16 2.11 2.69 26.96
N ILE A 17 1.47 3.80 26.59
CA ILE A 17 0.85 3.99 25.26
C ILE A 17 1.93 3.99 24.17
N GLY A 18 3.09 4.60 24.43
CA GLY A 18 4.21 4.58 23.49
C GLY A 18 4.65 3.16 23.15
N TYR A 19 4.80 2.28 24.12
CA TYR A 19 5.10 0.87 23.87
C TYR A 19 4.00 0.17 23.08
N LEU A 20 2.73 0.42 23.40
CA LEU A 20 1.59 -0.16 22.71
C LEU A 20 1.54 0.27 21.23
N CYS A 21 1.93 1.50 20.94
CA CYS A 21 1.91 2.04 19.57
C CYS A 21 3.06 1.53 18.68
N ILE A 22 4.14 0.92 19.20
CA ILE A 22 5.34 0.57 18.41
C ILE A 22 4.99 -0.23 17.15
N GLY A 23 4.23 -1.33 17.29
CA GLY A 23 3.90 -2.21 16.17
C GLY A 23 3.14 -1.47 15.07
N MET A 24 2.08 -0.74 15.43
CA MET A 24 1.29 0.04 14.48
C MET A 24 2.12 1.16 13.84
N THR A 25 2.98 1.83 14.60
CA THR A 25 3.86 2.88 14.08
C THR A 25 4.80 2.32 13.01
N LEU A 26 5.39 1.13 13.23
CA LEU A 26 6.25 0.49 12.22
C LEU A 26 5.46 0.14 10.95
N VAL A 27 4.28 -0.45 11.09
CA VAL A 27 3.39 -0.76 9.95
C VAL A 27 3.09 0.50 9.14
N TYR A 28 2.63 1.56 9.80
CA TYR A 28 2.23 2.80 9.16
C TYR A 28 3.42 3.58 8.57
N ALA A 29 4.58 3.54 9.23
CA ALA A 29 5.79 4.20 8.72
C ALA A 29 6.32 3.51 7.45
N ILE A 30 6.45 2.18 7.46
CA ILE A 30 6.92 1.40 6.31
C ILE A 30 5.95 1.56 5.14
N SER A 31 4.66 1.38 5.38
CA SER A 31 3.62 1.54 4.36
C SER A 31 3.56 2.97 3.84
N GLY A 32 3.65 3.99 4.72
CA GLY A 32 3.62 5.39 4.32
C GLY A 32 4.77 5.76 3.37
N ILE A 33 5.99 5.29 3.66
CA ILE A 33 7.13 5.48 2.75
C ILE A 33 6.85 4.81 1.40
N ALA A 34 6.36 3.57 1.40
CA ALA A 34 6.06 2.84 0.18
C ALA A 34 4.97 3.52 -0.66
N VAL A 35 3.91 4.00 -0.03
CA VAL A 35 2.80 4.72 -0.70
C VAL A 35 3.25 6.07 -1.25
N ASN A 36 4.13 6.79 -0.55
CA ASN A 36 4.66 8.07 -1.04
C ASN A 36 5.44 7.95 -2.35
N HIS A 37 5.99 6.77 -2.64
CA HIS A 37 6.77 6.47 -3.84
C HIS A 37 5.99 5.65 -4.89
N ILE A 38 4.65 5.67 -4.84
CA ILE A 38 3.81 4.86 -5.75
C ILE A 38 4.01 5.23 -7.23
N ASN A 39 4.43 6.45 -7.53
CA ASN A 39 4.73 6.90 -8.89
C ASN A 39 6.11 6.43 -9.38
N ASP A 40 7.03 6.08 -8.48
CA ASP A 40 8.36 5.58 -8.82
C ASP A 40 8.33 4.06 -9.01
N TRP A 41 7.56 3.38 -8.21
CA TRP A 41 7.36 1.93 -8.25
C TRP A 41 6.06 1.53 -7.55
N ASN A 42 5.41 0.45 -8.00
CA ASN A 42 4.21 0.00 -7.33
C ASN A 42 4.55 -0.89 -6.12
N PRO A 43 4.22 -0.47 -4.88
CA PRO A 43 4.54 -1.24 -3.68
C PRO A 43 3.64 -2.49 -3.50
N ASN A 44 2.51 -2.59 -4.21
CA ASN A 44 1.55 -3.67 -4.04
C ASN A 44 1.84 -4.85 -4.96
N TYR A 45 2.32 -4.56 -6.19
CA TYR A 45 2.60 -5.59 -7.19
C TYR A 45 3.67 -5.15 -8.18
N GLN A 46 4.24 -6.11 -8.88
CA GLN A 46 5.18 -5.91 -9.98
C GLN A 46 4.56 -6.51 -11.25
N ILE A 47 4.55 -5.74 -12.33
CA ILE A 47 4.16 -6.23 -13.66
C ILE A 47 5.42 -6.71 -14.37
N THR A 48 5.40 -7.97 -14.79
CA THR A 48 6.45 -8.55 -15.65
C THR A 48 5.85 -8.79 -17.03
N GLN A 49 6.44 -8.17 -18.04
CA GLN A 49 6.05 -8.40 -19.44
C GLN A 49 6.97 -9.44 -20.05
N SER A 50 6.38 -10.40 -20.74
CA SER A 50 7.11 -11.40 -21.53
C SER A 50 6.37 -11.67 -22.84
N GLU A 51 7.12 -12.00 -23.86
CA GLU A 51 6.58 -12.45 -25.13
C GLU A 51 7.00 -13.89 -25.39
N SER A 52 6.07 -14.68 -25.87
CA SER A 52 6.33 -16.05 -26.27
C SER A 52 5.54 -16.38 -27.54
N ARG A 53 5.99 -17.39 -28.26
CA ARG A 53 5.29 -17.89 -29.42
C ARG A 53 4.58 -19.18 -29.09
N VAL A 54 3.28 -19.23 -29.37
CA VAL A 54 2.44 -20.42 -29.14
C VAL A 54 2.08 -21.00 -30.49
N GLU A 55 2.54 -22.20 -30.76
CA GLU A 55 2.26 -22.89 -32.02
C GLU A 55 0.79 -23.35 -32.09
N GLY A 56 0.25 -23.35 -33.30
CA GLY A 56 -1.13 -23.80 -33.54
C GLY A 56 -2.20 -22.72 -33.38
N LEU A 57 -1.86 -21.51 -32.92
CA LEU A 57 -2.80 -20.39 -32.94
C LEU A 57 -3.08 -19.94 -34.35
N ASN A 58 -4.37 -19.80 -34.67
CA ASN A 58 -4.83 -19.22 -35.93
C ASN A 58 -6.21 -18.57 -35.81
N PRO A 59 -6.59 -17.63 -36.69
CA PRO A 59 -7.87 -16.91 -36.58
C PRO A 59 -9.12 -17.77 -36.77
N SER A 60 -9.01 -18.98 -37.35
CA SER A 60 -10.14 -19.87 -37.58
C SER A 60 -10.51 -20.74 -36.36
N LEU A 61 -9.65 -20.77 -35.33
CA LEU A 61 -9.91 -21.55 -34.14
C LEU A 61 -11.10 -20.99 -33.31
N GLY A 62 -11.85 -21.88 -32.70
CA GLY A 62 -12.86 -21.52 -31.73
C GLY A 62 -12.24 -20.89 -30.46
N ASN A 63 -13.01 -20.05 -29.76
CA ASN A 63 -12.51 -19.40 -28.54
C ASN A 63 -12.07 -20.40 -27.45
N ASN A 64 -12.78 -21.54 -27.32
CA ASN A 64 -12.44 -22.58 -26.38
C ASN A 64 -11.11 -23.27 -26.72
N ASP A 65 -10.84 -23.47 -28.02
CA ASP A 65 -9.58 -24.10 -28.47
C ASP A 65 -8.39 -23.17 -28.24
N ILE A 66 -8.55 -21.87 -28.57
CA ILE A 66 -7.54 -20.86 -28.28
C ILE A 66 -7.26 -20.82 -26.77
N GLN A 67 -8.29 -20.73 -25.94
CA GLN A 67 -8.13 -20.68 -24.49
C GLN A 67 -7.45 -21.93 -23.95
N SER A 68 -7.78 -23.12 -24.49
CA SER A 68 -7.16 -24.37 -24.06
C SER A 68 -5.66 -24.45 -24.44
N LEU A 69 -5.29 -23.96 -25.62
CA LEU A 69 -3.89 -23.88 -26.06
C LEU A 69 -3.10 -22.93 -25.16
N LEU A 70 -3.61 -21.72 -24.89
CA LEU A 70 -2.99 -20.75 -24.00
C LEU A 70 -2.87 -21.29 -22.57
N SER A 71 -3.94 -21.94 -22.06
CA SER A 71 -3.94 -22.54 -20.73
C SER A 71 -2.86 -23.62 -20.56
N ARG A 72 -2.65 -24.46 -21.57
CA ARG A 72 -1.59 -25.49 -21.55
C ARG A 72 -0.20 -24.88 -21.64
N HIS A 73 0.00 -23.91 -22.54
CA HIS A 73 1.33 -23.32 -22.75
C HIS A 73 1.83 -22.56 -21.52
N PHE A 74 0.95 -21.78 -20.89
CA PHE A 74 1.26 -20.97 -19.69
C PHE A 74 0.92 -21.66 -18.38
N SER A 75 0.49 -22.92 -18.39
CA SER A 75 0.11 -23.70 -17.19
C SER A 75 -0.93 -22.96 -16.32
N LEU A 76 -1.91 -22.32 -16.95
CA LEU A 76 -2.85 -21.42 -16.28
C LEU A 76 -3.98 -22.12 -15.52
N GLN A 77 -4.04 -23.44 -15.46
CA GLN A 77 -5.10 -24.25 -14.86
C GLN A 77 -6.05 -23.36 -14.04
N ASP A 78 -7.14 -23.55 -13.71
CA ASP A 78 -8.13 -22.82 -12.87
C ASP A 78 -7.94 -21.31 -12.58
N ASN A 79 -6.87 -20.64 -13.09
CA ASN A 79 -6.57 -19.20 -12.87
C ASN A 79 -7.24 -18.28 -13.91
N ILE A 80 -7.88 -18.82 -14.95
CA ILE A 80 -8.58 -18.02 -15.94
C ILE A 80 -9.87 -17.46 -15.35
N ARG A 81 -10.03 -16.14 -15.45
CA ARG A 81 -11.26 -15.43 -15.09
C ARG A 81 -12.21 -15.33 -16.28
N SER A 82 -11.70 -14.88 -17.42
CA SER A 82 -12.45 -14.72 -18.66
C SER A 82 -11.52 -14.65 -19.86
N GLY A 83 -12.02 -15.02 -21.03
CA GLY A 83 -11.33 -14.82 -22.29
C GLY A 83 -12.32 -14.33 -23.35
N TYR A 84 -11.88 -13.43 -24.20
CA TYR A 84 -12.71 -12.94 -25.30
C TYR A 84 -11.84 -12.56 -26.52
N ARG A 85 -12.48 -12.53 -27.68
CA ARG A 85 -11.86 -12.09 -28.91
C ARG A 85 -11.98 -10.58 -29.04
N ALA A 86 -10.86 -9.87 -28.88
CA ALA A 86 -10.79 -8.41 -28.96
C ALA A 86 -10.92 -7.92 -30.43
N SER A 87 -10.42 -8.73 -31.39
CA SER A 87 -10.56 -8.50 -32.83
C SER A 87 -10.53 -9.82 -33.58
N ALA A 88 -10.68 -9.78 -34.93
CA ALA A 88 -10.56 -10.97 -35.74
C ALA A 88 -9.23 -11.73 -35.55
N ASN A 89 -8.15 -10.99 -35.22
CA ASN A 89 -6.79 -11.50 -35.11
C ASN A 89 -6.21 -11.47 -33.71
N GLU A 90 -7.00 -11.06 -32.71
CA GLU A 90 -6.53 -10.91 -31.33
C GLU A 90 -7.48 -11.57 -30.33
N TYR A 91 -6.91 -12.36 -29.41
CA TYR A 91 -7.63 -12.98 -28.31
C TYR A 91 -6.98 -12.60 -26.97
N GLN A 92 -7.79 -12.16 -26.02
CA GLN A 92 -7.34 -11.74 -24.71
C GLN A 92 -7.87 -12.66 -23.62
N VAL A 93 -6.99 -13.00 -22.65
CA VAL A 93 -7.33 -13.81 -21.48
C VAL A 93 -6.98 -13.03 -20.23
N PHE A 94 -7.98 -12.81 -19.39
CA PHE A 94 -7.83 -12.23 -18.06
C PHE A 94 -7.72 -13.31 -17.00
N LEU A 95 -6.71 -13.21 -16.16
CA LEU A 95 -6.49 -14.12 -15.06
C LEU A 95 -7.11 -13.59 -13.77
N LYS A 96 -7.33 -14.46 -12.78
CA LYS A 96 -7.92 -14.11 -11.48
C LYS A 96 -6.99 -13.21 -10.64
N ASP A 97 -5.67 -13.29 -10.85
CA ASP A 97 -4.64 -12.48 -10.20
C ASP A 97 -4.46 -11.09 -10.83
N GLY A 98 -5.23 -10.76 -11.88
CA GLY A 98 -5.15 -9.51 -12.62
C GLY A 98 -4.18 -9.52 -13.79
N SER A 99 -3.50 -10.64 -14.07
CA SER A 99 -2.64 -10.82 -15.23
C SER A 99 -3.44 -10.85 -16.52
N LEU A 100 -2.82 -10.40 -17.63
CA LEU A 100 -3.41 -10.34 -18.95
C LEU A 100 -2.51 -11.05 -19.98
N LEU A 101 -3.12 -11.89 -20.80
CA LEU A 101 -2.49 -12.46 -21.98
C LEU A 101 -3.17 -11.90 -23.23
N SER A 102 -2.39 -11.36 -24.16
CA SER A 102 -2.85 -10.89 -25.48
C SER A 102 -2.20 -11.74 -26.55
N ALA A 103 -3.00 -12.56 -27.21
CA ALA A 103 -2.55 -13.47 -28.26
C ALA A 103 -2.89 -12.92 -29.65
N ASN A 104 -1.88 -12.73 -30.48
CA ASN A 104 -2.05 -12.46 -31.89
C ASN A 104 -2.20 -13.79 -32.64
N LEU A 105 -3.38 -14.03 -33.18
CA LEU A 105 -3.75 -15.30 -33.81
C LEU A 105 -3.11 -15.52 -35.19
N VAL A 106 -2.59 -14.46 -35.82
CA VAL A 106 -1.93 -14.55 -37.15
C VAL A 106 -0.46 -14.90 -36.98
N SER A 107 0.23 -14.21 -36.06
CA SER A 107 1.67 -14.43 -35.81
C SER A 107 1.95 -15.58 -34.83
N GLY A 108 0.96 -15.95 -34.02
CA GLY A 108 1.14 -16.87 -32.92
C GLY A 108 1.89 -16.26 -31.70
N THR A 109 2.16 -14.95 -31.73
CA THR A 109 2.85 -14.26 -30.62
C THR A 109 1.87 -13.96 -29.49
N VAL A 110 2.26 -14.26 -28.27
CA VAL A 110 1.49 -13.97 -27.08
C VAL A 110 2.30 -13.04 -26.19
N SER A 111 1.77 -11.86 -25.91
CA SER A 111 2.28 -10.96 -24.91
C SER A 111 1.60 -11.27 -23.57
N ALA A 112 2.39 -11.55 -22.56
CA ALA A 112 1.91 -11.87 -21.22
C ALA A 112 2.33 -10.76 -20.26
N GLU A 113 1.35 -10.09 -19.66
CA GLU A 113 1.53 -9.17 -18.54
C GLU A 113 1.18 -9.90 -17.24
N MET A 114 2.20 -10.39 -16.55
CA MET A 114 2.02 -11.13 -15.30
C MET A 114 2.12 -10.21 -14.09
N VAL A 115 1.08 -10.23 -13.26
CA VAL A 115 0.99 -9.44 -12.02
C VAL A 115 1.50 -10.27 -10.85
N ASN A 116 2.68 -9.92 -10.35
CA ASN A 116 3.28 -10.55 -9.18
C ASN A 116 3.02 -9.69 -7.95
N SER A 117 2.22 -10.17 -7.00
CA SER A 117 1.94 -9.45 -5.76
C SER A 117 3.18 -9.36 -4.87
N ARG A 118 3.30 -8.27 -4.10
CA ARG A 118 4.27 -8.09 -3.02
C ARG A 118 3.55 -8.29 -1.68
N PRO A 119 3.37 -9.53 -1.20
CA PRO A 119 2.36 -9.86 -0.19
C PRO A 119 2.53 -9.06 1.10
N LEU A 120 3.75 -8.83 1.57
CA LEU A 120 4.00 -8.08 2.80
C LEU A 120 3.62 -6.61 2.64
N LEU A 121 4.17 -5.92 1.62
CA LEU A 121 3.87 -4.50 1.40
C LEU A 121 2.41 -4.27 1.03
N GLN A 122 1.83 -5.15 0.23
CA GLN A 122 0.41 -5.11 -0.10
C GLN A 122 -0.46 -5.21 1.15
N ALA A 123 -0.14 -6.13 2.09
CA ALA A 123 -0.89 -6.26 3.34
C ALA A 123 -0.74 -5.02 4.24
N LEU A 124 0.48 -4.47 4.36
CA LEU A 124 0.71 -3.24 5.13
C LEU A 124 -0.06 -2.04 4.55
N ASN A 125 -0.04 -1.89 3.21
CA ASN A 125 -0.77 -0.82 2.52
C ASN A 125 -2.29 -1.02 2.63
N TYR A 126 -2.78 -2.25 2.55
CA TYR A 126 -4.18 -2.60 2.73
C TYR A 126 -4.73 -2.15 4.09
N LEU A 127 -3.95 -2.34 5.15
CA LEU A 127 -4.27 -1.88 6.50
C LEU A 127 -4.13 -0.35 6.62
N HIS A 128 -3.04 0.23 6.12
CA HIS A 128 -2.79 1.67 6.21
C HIS A 128 -3.87 2.50 5.50
N LEU A 129 -4.28 2.09 4.30
CA LEU A 129 -5.28 2.78 3.49
C LEU A 129 -6.73 2.43 3.91
N ASN A 130 -6.90 1.74 5.02
CA ASN A 130 -8.20 1.34 5.56
C ASN A 130 -9.06 0.52 4.57
N HIS A 131 -8.45 -0.27 3.69
CA HIS A 131 -9.19 -1.15 2.79
C HIS A 131 -9.86 -2.32 3.52
N ALA A 132 -9.38 -2.67 4.72
CA ALA A 132 -10.00 -3.70 5.57
C ALA A 132 -11.37 -3.27 6.12
N ARG A 133 -11.62 -1.94 6.24
CA ARG A 133 -12.88 -1.35 6.73
C ARG A 133 -13.37 -1.93 8.08
N ASP A 134 -14.65 -1.74 8.39
CA ASP A 134 -15.35 -2.28 9.55
C ASP A 134 -14.57 -2.19 10.87
N ALA A 135 -14.26 -3.32 11.49
CA ALA A 135 -13.54 -3.38 12.76
C ALA A 135 -12.14 -2.75 12.70
N TRP A 136 -11.48 -2.82 11.54
CA TRP A 136 -10.15 -2.22 11.37
C TRP A 136 -10.19 -0.70 11.46
N THR A 137 -11.24 -0.05 10.97
CA THR A 137 -11.42 1.41 11.09
C THR A 137 -11.37 1.84 12.56
N TRP A 138 -12.08 1.14 13.45
CA TRP A 138 -12.05 1.43 14.89
C TRP A 138 -10.66 1.27 15.50
N ILE A 139 -9.92 0.22 15.10
CA ILE A 139 -8.55 0.00 15.57
C ILE A 139 -7.64 1.14 15.11
N ALA A 140 -7.75 1.56 13.85
CA ALA A 140 -6.99 2.67 13.29
C ALA A 140 -7.31 4.00 13.99
N ASP A 141 -8.58 4.27 14.27
CA ASP A 141 -9.03 5.48 14.98
C ASP A 141 -8.51 5.52 16.43
N ILE A 142 -8.56 4.38 17.13
CA ILE A 142 -7.99 4.27 18.49
C ILE A 142 -6.48 4.52 18.44
N TYR A 143 -5.78 3.95 17.47
CA TYR A 143 -4.36 4.20 17.27
C TYR A 143 -4.07 5.68 16.98
N ALA A 144 -4.83 6.33 16.10
CA ALA A 144 -4.71 7.75 15.82
C ALA A 144 -4.93 8.61 17.07
N ALA A 145 -5.93 8.26 17.89
CA ALA A 145 -6.18 8.93 19.17
C ALA A 145 -5.01 8.74 20.16
N MET A 146 -4.41 7.55 20.20
CA MET A 146 -3.20 7.30 21.01
C MET A 146 -2.02 8.14 20.53
N LEU A 147 -1.78 8.27 19.22
CA LEU A 147 -0.74 9.15 18.68
C LEU A 147 -0.98 10.62 19.03
N LEU A 148 -2.22 11.08 18.93
CA LEU A 148 -2.60 12.43 19.34
C LEU A 148 -2.32 12.66 20.82
N PHE A 149 -2.68 11.69 21.68
CA PHE A 149 -2.34 11.74 23.11
C PHE A 149 -0.82 11.80 23.33
N LEU A 150 -0.02 10.98 22.63
CA LEU A 150 1.44 11.01 22.71
C LEU A 150 2.00 12.38 22.36
N ALA A 151 1.52 12.99 21.28
CA ALA A 151 1.93 14.33 20.84
C ALA A 151 1.59 15.39 21.89
N LEU A 152 0.33 15.44 22.36
CA LEU A 152 -0.13 16.42 23.35
C LEU A 152 0.53 16.23 24.71
N SER A 153 0.67 15.00 25.17
CA SER A 153 1.33 14.70 26.44
C SER A 153 2.82 15.06 26.43
N ALA A 154 3.51 14.91 25.28
CA ALA A 154 4.88 15.38 25.11
C ALA A 154 4.99 16.90 25.31
N LEU A 155 4.05 17.70 24.78
CA LEU A 155 3.98 19.15 25.00
C LEU A 155 3.79 19.50 26.48
N VAL A 156 2.89 18.79 27.17
CA VAL A 156 2.66 18.98 28.61
C VAL A 156 3.88 18.65 29.46
N MET A 157 4.71 17.69 29.00
CA MET A 157 5.95 17.32 29.68
C MET A 157 7.12 18.31 29.41
N LEU A 158 6.98 19.23 28.44
CA LEU A 158 7.94 20.29 28.23
C LEU A 158 8.01 21.18 29.48
N ARG A 159 9.10 21.07 30.24
CA ARG A 159 9.39 21.93 31.38
C ARG A 159 10.65 22.74 31.07
N SER A 160 10.48 24.03 30.83
CA SER A 160 11.60 24.93 30.70
C SER A 160 11.31 26.21 31.48
N SER A 161 12.28 26.71 32.24
CA SER A 161 12.23 28.02 32.89
C SER A 161 12.20 29.15 31.88
N ASN A 162 12.78 28.93 30.67
CA ASN A 162 12.81 29.84 29.53
C ASN A 162 12.38 29.09 28.27
N LEU A 163 11.09 29.11 27.95
CA LEU A 163 10.52 28.42 26.78
C LEU A 163 11.22 28.83 25.47
N LEU A 164 11.45 30.13 25.25
CA LEU A 164 12.09 30.66 24.02
C LEU A 164 13.55 30.24 23.86
N LYS A 165 14.26 29.93 24.94
CA LYS A 165 15.66 29.45 24.89
C LYS A 165 15.78 27.93 24.84
N SER A 166 14.64 27.21 24.91
CA SER A 166 14.66 25.75 24.92
C SER A 166 14.77 25.20 23.52
N ARG A 167 15.77 24.36 23.25
CA ARG A 167 15.90 23.56 22.01
C ARG A 167 14.60 22.79 21.69
N LYS A 168 13.93 22.28 22.72
CA LYS A 168 12.68 21.51 22.57
C LYS A 168 11.56 22.34 21.96
N THR A 169 11.43 23.62 22.38
CA THR A 169 10.44 24.55 21.84
C THR A 169 10.67 24.80 20.35
N TRP A 170 11.91 25.06 19.96
CA TRP A 170 12.26 25.28 18.55
C TRP A 170 12.00 24.04 17.69
N LEU A 171 12.37 22.84 18.16
CA LEU A 171 12.08 21.60 17.44
C LEU A 171 10.56 21.38 17.27
N THR A 172 9.79 21.66 18.32
CA THR A 172 8.31 21.54 18.22
C THR A 172 7.73 22.56 17.24
N LEU A 173 8.19 23.82 17.30
CA LEU A 173 7.75 24.86 16.37
C LEU A 173 8.10 24.50 14.92
N THR A 174 9.32 24.05 14.66
CA THR A 174 9.70 23.58 13.32
C THR A 174 8.82 22.45 12.82
N GLY A 175 8.53 21.45 13.67
CA GLY A 175 7.66 20.32 13.31
C GLY A 175 6.23 20.73 12.98
N VAL A 176 5.71 21.80 13.61
CA VAL A 176 4.37 22.33 13.33
C VAL A 176 4.38 23.27 12.11
N LEU A 177 5.38 24.15 12.00
CA LEU A 177 5.44 25.17 10.95
C LEU A 177 5.74 24.58 9.58
N LEU A 178 6.55 23.52 9.52
CA LEU A 178 6.95 22.89 8.24
C LEU A 178 5.76 22.45 7.39
N PRO A 179 4.80 21.64 7.88
CA PRO A 179 3.62 21.27 7.08
C PRO A 179 2.70 22.45 6.80
N LEU A 180 2.55 23.40 7.72
CA LEU A 180 1.73 24.60 7.49
C LEU A 180 2.33 25.47 6.38
N LEU A 181 3.65 25.68 6.39
CA LEU A 181 4.33 26.43 5.35
C LEU A 181 4.17 25.76 3.98
N PHE A 182 4.31 24.42 3.93
CA PHE A 182 4.11 23.68 2.70
C PHE A 182 2.67 23.83 2.13
N ILE A 183 1.65 23.85 2.99
CA ILE A 183 0.26 24.04 2.58
C ILE A 183 0.05 25.47 2.04
N LEU A 184 0.65 26.48 2.68
CA LEU A 184 0.48 27.89 2.29
C LEU A 184 1.25 28.26 1.00
N LEU A 185 2.31 27.53 0.66
CA LEU A 185 3.14 27.77 -0.53
C LEU A 185 2.67 26.98 -1.77
N ARG A 186 1.70 26.07 -1.62
CA ARG A 186 1.11 25.29 -2.71
C ARG A 186 -0.07 26.01 -3.35
#